data_da155e97d1f8b14784b0f7a5483a4b5f
#
_entry.id   da155e97d1f8b14784b0f7a5483a4b5f
#
_cell.length_a   1.000
_cell.length_b   1.000
_cell.length_c   1.000
_cell.angle_alpha   90.00
_cell.angle_beta   90.00
_cell.angle_gamma   90.00
#
_symmetry.space_group_name_H-M   'P 1'
#
loop_
_entity.id
_entity.type
_entity.pdbx_description
1 polymer ?
#
loop_
_entity_poly.entity_id
_entity_poly.type
_entity_poly.pdbx_seq_one_letter_code
_entity_poly.pdbx_strand_id
1 'polypeptide(L)'
;VKKERSLLGELSAQENLAESVRSYQERFFVRLYAGLFPDEAALEQPLQHMELNLASDAYLVASCEIIANTALTPAQQLKLSFSCGRMLETTLQNYLPCYVTGADAMRCNVLFCLTDAQCQNYRTVLRPLLERASQILYNYFTVRLLWAVGRPTGSLLGLARRCRENAHLQPLLTVEQPIQFVEVNEGDATAGKMQVVAQVQEYIQSHLSERLTLADVAAVFNFSPNYLSQLFGKYGDSGFVEYI
;
A
#
# COMPACT_ATOMS: atom_id res chain seq x y z
N VAL A 1 3.33 -39.49 -28.76
CA VAL A 1 3.87 -38.39 -29.56
C VAL A 1 2.83 -37.28 -29.84
N LYS A 2 1.61 -37.59 -30.40
CA LYS A 2 0.59 -36.61 -30.69
C LYS A 2 -0.05 -35.98 -29.42
N LYS A 3 -0.30 -36.84 -28.40
CA LYS A 3 -0.88 -36.45 -27.12
C LYS A 3 0.09 -35.63 -26.24
N GLU A 4 1.39 -35.94 -26.29
CA GLU A 4 2.45 -35.18 -25.61
C GLU A 4 2.65 -33.80 -26.21
N ARG A 5 2.60 -33.63 -27.55
CA ARG A 5 2.65 -32.35 -28.20
C ARG A 5 1.43 -31.46 -27.87
N SER A 6 0.25 -32.06 -27.74
CA SER A 6 -0.96 -31.34 -27.32
C SER A 6 -0.83 -30.84 -25.88
N LEU A 7 -0.39 -31.70 -24.94
CA LEU A 7 -0.15 -31.31 -23.53
C LEU A 7 0.92 -30.23 -23.39
N LEU A 8 2.03 -30.33 -24.11
CA LEU A 8 3.07 -29.30 -24.12
C LEU A 8 2.56 -27.96 -24.68
N GLY A 9 1.73 -28.00 -25.72
CA GLY A 9 1.08 -26.82 -26.26
C GLY A 9 0.10 -26.16 -25.28
N GLU A 10 -0.69 -26.93 -24.57
CA GLU A 10 -1.63 -26.46 -23.57
C GLU A 10 -0.90 -25.87 -22.35
N LEU A 11 0.16 -26.52 -21.86
CA LEU A 11 1.01 -26.00 -20.78
C LEU A 11 1.66 -24.68 -21.16
N SER A 12 2.24 -24.60 -22.37
CA SER A 12 2.83 -23.36 -22.86
C SER A 12 1.81 -22.22 -23.02
N ALA A 13 0.58 -22.53 -23.45
CA ALA A 13 -0.50 -21.56 -23.54
C ALA A 13 -0.95 -21.07 -22.16
N GLN A 14 -1.04 -21.95 -21.18
CA GLN A 14 -1.36 -21.59 -19.79
C GLN A 14 -0.26 -20.74 -19.13
N GLU A 15 1.02 -21.09 -19.35
CA GLU A 15 2.15 -20.30 -18.87
C GLU A 15 2.15 -18.89 -19.46
N ASN A 16 1.94 -18.76 -20.77
CA ASN A 16 1.87 -17.46 -21.45
C ASN A 16 0.69 -16.62 -20.97
N LEU A 17 -0.47 -17.24 -20.68
CA LEU A 17 -1.64 -16.56 -20.13
C LEU A 17 -1.35 -16.05 -18.71
N ALA A 18 -0.80 -16.90 -17.85
CA ALA A 18 -0.43 -16.53 -16.48
C ALA A 18 0.59 -15.40 -16.44
N GLU A 19 1.58 -15.40 -17.33
CA GLU A 19 2.57 -14.34 -17.46
C GLU A 19 1.93 -13.01 -17.94
N SER A 20 0.99 -13.10 -18.87
CA SER A 20 0.24 -11.94 -19.36
C SER A 20 -0.62 -11.32 -18.27
N VAL A 21 -1.36 -12.13 -17.50
CA VAL A 21 -2.17 -11.67 -16.34
C VAL A 21 -1.28 -11.00 -15.30
N ARG A 22 -0.13 -11.63 -14.97
CA ARG A 22 0.82 -11.06 -14.01
C ARG A 22 1.38 -9.72 -14.47
N SER A 23 1.77 -9.59 -15.71
CA SER A 23 2.26 -8.33 -16.29
C SER A 23 1.20 -7.22 -16.20
N TYR A 24 -0.08 -7.58 -16.37
CA TYR A 24 -1.19 -6.65 -16.22
C TYR A 24 -1.39 -6.24 -14.75
N GLN A 25 -1.30 -7.19 -13.82
CA GLN A 25 -1.35 -6.93 -12.38
C GLN A 25 -0.21 -6.01 -11.93
N GLU A 26 1.02 -6.25 -12.39
CA GLU A 26 2.17 -5.40 -12.08
C GLU A 26 1.97 -3.95 -12.56
N ARG A 27 1.47 -3.75 -13.77
CA ARG A 27 1.15 -2.40 -14.29
C ARG A 27 0.08 -1.71 -13.47
N PHE A 28 -0.94 -2.44 -13.02
CA PHE A 28 -1.98 -1.91 -12.15
C PHE A 28 -1.38 -1.42 -10.82
N PHE A 29 -0.58 -2.24 -10.14
CA PHE A 29 0.04 -1.85 -8.88
C PHE A 29 1.00 -0.68 -9.02
N VAL A 30 1.80 -0.63 -10.10
CA VAL A 30 2.67 0.53 -10.39
C VAL A 30 1.84 1.81 -10.50
N ARG A 31 0.73 1.79 -11.22
CA ARG A 31 -0.17 2.94 -11.35
C ARG A 31 -0.84 3.30 -10.01
N LEU A 32 -1.23 2.30 -9.22
CA LEU A 32 -1.84 2.47 -7.91
C LEU A 32 -0.88 3.16 -6.94
N TYR A 33 0.35 2.67 -6.84
CA TYR A 33 1.37 3.25 -5.97
C TYR A 33 1.85 4.64 -6.44
N ALA A 34 1.79 4.91 -7.73
CA ALA A 34 2.06 6.23 -8.29
C ALA A 34 0.90 7.24 -8.09
N GLY A 35 -0.28 6.77 -7.67
CA GLY A 35 -1.46 7.63 -7.49
C GLY A 35 -2.08 8.09 -8.81
N LEU A 36 -2.05 7.25 -9.85
CA LEU A 36 -2.54 7.56 -11.19
C LEU A 36 -4.02 7.18 -11.41
N PHE A 37 -4.74 6.81 -10.36
CA PHE A 37 -6.18 6.61 -10.40
C PHE A 37 -6.88 7.82 -9.78
N PRO A 38 -7.83 8.46 -10.47
CA PRO A 38 -8.49 9.68 -10.00
C PRO A 38 -9.47 9.42 -8.85
N ASP A 39 -10.15 8.27 -8.86
CA ASP A 39 -11.18 7.89 -7.90
C ASP A 39 -11.31 6.36 -7.78
N GLU A 40 -12.17 5.90 -6.89
CA GLU A 40 -12.40 4.46 -6.66
C GLU A 40 -13.12 3.79 -7.83
N ALA A 41 -13.98 4.50 -8.57
CA ALA A 41 -14.67 3.96 -9.74
C ALA A 41 -13.67 3.56 -10.85
N ALA A 42 -12.55 4.29 -10.97
CA ALA A 42 -11.49 3.96 -11.90
C ALA A 42 -10.73 2.67 -11.56
N LEU A 43 -10.89 2.14 -10.34
CA LEU A 43 -10.30 0.87 -9.91
C LEU A 43 -11.18 -0.34 -10.26
N GLU A 44 -12.50 -0.17 -10.37
CA GLU A 44 -13.43 -1.30 -10.50
C GLU A 44 -13.15 -2.16 -11.74
N GLN A 45 -13.03 -1.53 -12.91
CA GLN A 45 -12.75 -2.24 -14.16
C GLN A 45 -11.42 -3.03 -14.13
N PRO A 46 -10.28 -2.43 -13.76
CA PRO A 46 -9.03 -3.18 -13.63
C PRO A 46 -9.11 -4.34 -12.64
N LEU A 47 -9.73 -4.14 -11.47
CA LEU A 47 -9.86 -5.19 -10.45
C LEU A 47 -10.66 -6.39 -10.93
N GLN A 48 -11.78 -6.15 -11.62
CA GLN A 48 -12.60 -7.22 -12.20
C GLN A 48 -11.84 -8.06 -13.24
N HIS A 49 -11.04 -7.39 -14.10
CA HIS A 49 -10.29 -8.09 -15.16
C HIS A 49 -9.09 -8.90 -14.66
N MET A 50 -8.58 -8.58 -13.45
CA MET A 50 -7.38 -9.22 -12.92
C MET A 50 -7.66 -10.39 -11.99
N GLU A 51 -8.92 -10.66 -11.68
CA GLU A 51 -9.33 -11.67 -10.69
C GLU A 51 -8.59 -11.52 -9.34
N LEU A 52 -8.21 -10.28 -8.99
CA LEU A 52 -7.55 -9.99 -7.73
C LEU A 52 -8.58 -9.88 -6.60
N ASN A 53 -8.42 -10.70 -5.58
CA ASN A 53 -9.21 -10.58 -4.38
C ASN A 53 -8.55 -9.58 -3.42
N LEU A 54 -8.86 -8.29 -3.62
CA LEU A 54 -8.41 -7.20 -2.75
C LEU A 54 -9.50 -6.77 -1.74
N ALA A 55 -10.58 -7.56 -1.57
CA ALA A 55 -11.59 -7.26 -0.56
C ALA A 55 -10.99 -7.37 0.85
N SER A 56 -10.88 -6.26 1.57
CA SER A 56 -10.27 -6.21 2.91
C SER A 56 -10.71 -4.94 3.65
N ASP A 57 -10.66 -4.98 4.97
CA ASP A 57 -11.02 -3.84 5.82
C ASP A 57 -9.96 -2.73 5.75
N ALA A 58 -8.69 -3.11 5.58
CA ALA A 58 -7.58 -2.19 5.47
C ALA A 58 -6.44 -2.74 4.59
N TYR A 59 -5.66 -1.83 4.06
CA TYR A 59 -4.50 -2.09 3.21
C TYR A 59 -3.25 -1.50 3.83
N LEU A 60 -2.12 -2.20 3.68
CA LEU A 60 -0.83 -1.71 4.11
C LEU A 60 0.23 -2.06 3.06
N VAL A 61 1.07 -1.10 2.72
CA VAL A 61 2.23 -1.35 1.85
C VAL A 61 3.51 -1.32 2.66
N ALA A 62 4.34 -2.36 2.47
CA ALA A 62 5.71 -2.40 2.93
C ALA A 62 6.64 -2.36 1.70
N SER A 63 7.60 -1.44 1.72
CA SER A 63 8.64 -1.34 0.69
C SER A 63 9.89 -2.08 1.15
N CYS A 64 10.37 -2.98 0.31
CA CYS A 64 11.51 -3.85 0.60
C CYS A 64 12.67 -3.54 -0.34
N GLU A 65 13.85 -3.36 0.21
CA GLU A 65 15.11 -3.30 -0.53
C GLU A 65 15.89 -4.60 -0.33
N ILE A 66 16.41 -5.16 -1.43
CA ILE A 66 17.16 -6.41 -1.46
C ILE A 66 18.64 -6.09 -1.57
N ILE A 67 19.39 -6.42 -0.54
CA ILE A 67 20.84 -6.20 -0.47
C ILE A 67 21.57 -7.51 -0.75
N ALA A 68 22.25 -7.57 -1.88
CA ALA A 68 23.11 -8.71 -2.22
C ALA A 68 24.49 -8.55 -1.56
N ASN A 69 25.09 -9.67 -1.15
CA ASN A 69 26.43 -9.67 -0.52
C ASN A 69 27.58 -9.51 -1.53
N THR A 70 27.29 -9.57 -2.83
CA THR A 70 28.28 -9.45 -3.91
C THR A 70 27.82 -8.47 -4.96
N ALA A 71 28.76 -7.88 -5.69
CA ALA A 71 28.43 -7.07 -6.85
C ALA A 71 27.77 -7.93 -7.94
N LEU A 72 26.64 -7.47 -8.45
CA LEU A 72 25.83 -8.16 -9.45
C LEU A 72 25.74 -7.31 -10.74
N THR A 73 25.76 -7.96 -11.87
CA THR A 73 25.41 -7.31 -13.16
C THR A 73 23.89 -6.98 -13.17
N PRO A 74 23.44 -6.02 -14.01
CA PRO A 74 22.02 -5.68 -14.11
C PRO A 74 21.12 -6.89 -14.42
N ALA A 75 21.56 -7.81 -15.27
CA ALA A 75 20.83 -9.02 -15.59
C ALA A 75 20.72 -9.99 -14.38
N GLN A 76 21.77 -10.08 -13.55
CA GLN A 76 21.76 -10.88 -12.33
C GLN A 76 20.87 -10.24 -11.25
N GLN A 77 20.89 -8.91 -11.12
CA GLN A 77 20.01 -8.17 -10.22
C GLN A 77 18.54 -8.44 -10.56
N LEU A 78 18.17 -8.35 -11.83
CA LEU A 78 16.79 -8.60 -12.27
C LEU A 78 16.34 -10.03 -11.96
N LYS A 79 17.17 -11.03 -12.25
CA LYS A 79 16.88 -12.44 -11.96
C LYS A 79 16.74 -12.68 -10.45
N LEU A 80 17.64 -12.13 -9.65
CA LEU A 80 17.62 -12.28 -8.19
C LEU A 80 16.37 -11.60 -7.61
N SER A 81 16.07 -10.38 -8.01
CA SER A 81 14.89 -9.64 -7.58
C SER A 81 13.59 -10.39 -7.88
N PHE A 82 13.48 -10.93 -9.10
CA PHE A 82 12.32 -11.75 -9.49
C PHE A 82 12.19 -13.00 -8.61
N SER A 83 13.29 -13.74 -8.39
CA SER A 83 13.29 -14.94 -7.56
C SER A 83 12.97 -14.63 -6.09
N CYS A 84 13.53 -13.55 -5.56
CA CYS A 84 13.23 -13.06 -4.22
C CYS A 84 11.76 -12.65 -4.09
N GLY A 85 11.23 -11.90 -5.05
CA GLY A 85 9.82 -11.47 -5.06
C GLY A 85 8.85 -12.67 -5.05
N ARG A 86 9.12 -13.69 -5.87
CA ARG A 86 8.31 -14.93 -5.90
C ARG A 86 8.36 -15.68 -4.57
N MET A 87 9.53 -15.84 -4.00
CA MET A 87 9.68 -16.52 -2.71
C MET A 87 9.06 -15.72 -1.57
N LEU A 88 9.19 -14.40 -1.57
CA LEU A 88 8.51 -13.52 -0.61
C LEU A 88 7.00 -13.70 -0.68
N GLU A 89 6.42 -13.60 -1.87
CA GLU A 89 4.99 -13.75 -2.07
C GLU A 89 4.49 -15.09 -1.53
N THR A 90 5.09 -16.20 -1.95
CA THR A 90 4.72 -17.53 -1.49
C THR A 90 4.87 -17.69 0.04
N THR A 91 5.95 -17.12 0.61
CA THR A 91 6.21 -17.22 2.05
C THR A 91 5.18 -16.43 2.86
N LEU A 92 4.89 -15.20 2.44
CA LEU A 92 4.00 -14.30 3.17
C LEU A 92 2.53 -14.67 3.01
N GLN A 93 2.11 -15.15 1.84
CA GLN A 93 0.73 -15.60 1.56
C GLN A 93 0.28 -16.77 2.44
N ASN A 94 1.20 -17.55 3.01
CA ASN A 94 0.86 -18.57 3.99
C ASN A 94 0.30 -18.02 5.32
N TYR A 95 0.47 -16.71 5.57
CA TYR A 95 0.09 -16.06 6.82
C TYR A 95 -0.92 -14.94 6.63
N LEU A 96 -0.74 -14.14 5.58
CA LEU A 96 -1.59 -12.99 5.26
C LEU A 96 -1.79 -12.89 3.75
N PRO A 97 -3.00 -12.54 3.29
CA PRO A 97 -3.21 -12.20 1.89
C PRO A 97 -2.31 -11.02 1.52
N CYS A 98 -1.44 -11.23 0.53
CA CYS A 98 -0.52 -10.19 0.08
C CYS A 98 -0.17 -10.34 -1.40
N TYR A 99 0.32 -9.25 -1.98
CA TYR A 99 0.77 -9.19 -3.38
C TYR A 99 2.14 -8.52 -3.43
N VAL A 100 3.08 -9.17 -4.08
CA VAL A 100 4.46 -8.66 -4.25
C VAL A 100 4.64 -8.13 -5.66
N THR A 101 5.05 -6.88 -5.79
CA THR A 101 5.29 -6.21 -7.07
C THR A 101 6.67 -5.58 -7.09
N GLY A 102 7.38 -5.72 -8.22
CA GLY A 102 8.66 -5.02 -8.41
C GLY A 102 8.48 -3.51 -8.42
N ALA A 103 9.38 -2.79 -7.76
CA ALA A 103 9.45 -1.33 -7.80
C ALA A 103 10.62 -0.88 -8.70
N ASP A 104 11.77 -1.54 -8.59
CA ASP A 104 12.93 -1.44 -9.47
C ASP A 104 13.78 -2.73 -9.41
N ALA A 105 15.02 -2.69 -9.93
CA ALA A 105 15.86 -3.89 -10.04
C ALA A 105 16.12 -4.63 -8.73
N MET A 106 16.17 -3.94 -7.58
CA MET A 106 16.48 -4.53 -6.27
C MET A 106 15.49 -4.09 -5.19
N ARG A 107 14.30 -3.63 -5.59
CA ARG A 107 13.24 -3.21 -4.68
C ARG A 107 11.90 -3.80 -5.09
N CYS A 108 11.08 -4.11 -4.09
CA CYS A 108 9.71 -4.51 -4.31
C CYS A 108 8.80 -3.87 -3.26
N ASN A 109 7.52 -3.78 -3.59
CA ASN A 109 6.47 -3.42 -2.66
C ASN A 109 5.62 -4.65 -2.36
N VAL A 110 5.25 -4.80 -1.10
CA VAL A 110 4.33 -5.84 -0.64
C VAL A 110 3.08 -5.17 -0.13
N LEU A 111 1.97 -5.41 -0.81
CA LEU A 111 0.64 -5.01 -0.36
C LEU A 111 0.08 -6.10 0.54
N PHE A 112 -0.24 -5.77 1.77
CA PHE A 112 -0.97 -6.62 2.70
C PHE A 112 -2.43 -6.21 2.76
N CYS A 113 -3.32 -7.20 2.71
CA CYS A 113 -4.74 -7.04 2.97
C CYS A 113 -5.02 -7.45 4.42
N LEU A 114 -5.53 -6.52 5.24
CA LEU A 114 -5.66 -6.68 6.69
C LEU A 114 -7.12 -6.65 7.11
N THR A 115 -7.47 -7.46 8.11
CA THR A 115 -8.72 -7.30 8.85
C THR A 115 -8.61 -6.15 9.86
N ASP A 116 -9.75 -5.64 10.36
CA ASP A 116 -9.77 -4.60 11.39
C ASP A 116 -8.93 -4.95 12.61
N ALA A 117 -8.99 -6.18 13.09
CA ALA A 117 -8.20 -6.64 14.22
C ALA A 117 -6.69 -6.63 13.94
N GLN A 118 -6.27 -7.01 12.74
CA GLN A 118 -4.88 -6.97 12.30
C GLN A 118 -4.41 -5.53 12.09
N CYS A 119 -5.29 -4.66 11.60
CA CYS A 119 -5.01 -3.24 11.40
C CYS A 119 -4.65 -2.54 12.72
N GLN A 120 -5.38 -2.83 13.81
CA GLN A 120 -5.09 -2.25 15.13
C GLN A 120 -3.72 -2.66 15.68
N ASN A 121 -3.26 -3.87 15.38
CA ASN A 121 -2.02 -4.45 15.89
C ASN A 121 -1.00 -4.78 14.79
N TYR A 122 -1.04 -4.07 13.66
CA TYR A 122 -0.28 -4.41 12.47
C TYR A 122 1.25 -4.54 12.70
N ARG A 123 1.82 -3.74 13.61
CA ARG A 123 3.26 -3.81 13.93
C ARG A 123 3.63 -5.14 14.58
N THR A 124 2.82 -5.60 15.53
CA THR A 124 3.00 -6.88 16.22
C THR A 124 2.78 -8.08 15.28
N VAL A 125 1.84 -7.94 14.34
CA VAL A 125 1.55 -8.98 13.34
C VAL A 125 2.64 -9.06 12.28
N LEU A 126 3.05 -7.91 11.71
CA LEU A 126 3.95 -7.90 10.55
C LEU A 126 5.41 -8.12 10.91
N ARG A 127 5.91 -7.57 12.04
CA ARG A 127 7.33 -7.67 12.40
C ARG A 127 7.85 -9.12 12.35
N PRO A 128 7.25 -10.10 13.07
CA PRO A 128 7.75 -11.47 13.05
C PRO A 128 7.63 -12.14 11.67
N LEU A 129 6.62 -11.77 10.87
CA LEU A 129 6.48 -12.28 9.50
C LEU A 129 7.59 -11.79 8.58
N LEU A 130 7.93 -10.50 8.66
CA LEU A 130 9.01 -9.90 7.87
C LEU A 130 10.38 -10.43 8.29
N GLU A 131 10.61 -10.60 9.60
CA GLU A 131 11.83 -11.23 10.12
C GLU A 131 11.98 -12.66 9.61
N ARG A 132 10.92 -13.45 9.68
CA ARG A 132 10.92 -14.83 9.17
C ARG A 132 11.15 -14.90 7.66
N ALA A 133 10.47 -14.06 6.89
CA ALA A 133 10.68 -13.98 5.44
C ALA A 133 12.11 -13.58 5.10
N SER A 134 12.67 -12.60 5.82
CA SER A 134 14.07 -12.17 5.67
C SER A 134 15.05 -13.32 5.95
N GLN A 135 14.81 -14.09 7.01
CA GLN A 135 15.66 -15.23 7.35
C GLN A 135 15.60 -16.34 6.29
N ILE A 136 14.41 -16.61 5.74
CA ILE A 136 14.24 -17.59 4.66
C ILE A 136 15.03 -17.15 3.42
N LEU A 137 14.86 -15.90 2.99
CA LEU A 137 15.57 -15.40 1.81
C LEU A 137 17.08 -15.33 2.01
N TYR A 138 17.53 -14.98 3.22
CA TYR A 138 18.95 -15.04 3.54
C TYR A 138 19.52 -16.47 3.38
N ASN A 139 18.81 -17.48 3.85
CA ASN A 139 19.24 -18.88 3.76
C ASN A 139 19.31 -19.39 2.33
N TYR A 140 18.41 -18.95 1.45
CA TYR A 140 18.34 -19.42 0.05
C TYR A 140 19.21 -18.59 -0.92
N PHE A 141 19.22 -17.28 -0.76
CA PHE A 141 19.83 -16.35 -1.74
C PHE A 141 21.02 -15.59 -1.15
N THR A 142 21.28 -15.72 0.14
CA THR A 142 22.32 -14.96 0.86
C THR A 142 22.14 -13.43 0.70
N VAL A 143 20.89 -12.99 0.65
CA VAL A 143 20.49 -11.58 0.57
C VAL A 143 19.99 -11.09 1.92
N ARG A 144 20.11 -9.80 2.18
CA ARG A 144 19.48 -9.12 3.31
C ARG A 144 18.32 -8.28 2.80
N LEU A 145 17.26 -8.21 3.58
CA LEU A 145 16.08 -7.42 3.26
C LEU A 145 15.94 -6.25 4.24
N LEU A 146 15.77 -5.06 3.70
CA LEU A 146 15.49 -3.86 4.47
C LEU A 146 14.05 -3.43 4.22
N TRP A 147 13.29 -3.19 5.28
CA TRP A 147 11.85 -2.97 5.22
C TRP A 147 11.45 -1.59 5.75
N ALA A 148 10.84 -0.77 4.90
CA ALA A 148 10.07 0.39 5.30
C ALA A 148 8.59 0.02 5.31
N VAL A 149 7.97 -0.01 6.49
CA VAL A 149 6.59 -0.48 6.67
C VAL A 149 5.67 0.71 6.90
N GLY A 150 4.74 0.91 5.97
CA GLY A 150 3.77 1.99 6.01
C GLY A 150 2.71 1.82 7.10
N ARG A 151 1.86 2.82 7.21
CA ARG A 151 0.66 2.77 8.06
C ARG A 151 -0.50 2.16 7.27
N PRO A 152 -1.43 1.46 7.93
CA PRO A 152 -2.65 1.00 7.28
C PRO A 152 -3.50 2.15 6.71
N THR A 153 -4.29 1.85 5.69
CA THR A 153 -5.27 2.74 5.08
C THR A 153 -6.52 1.96 4.70
N GLY A 154 -7.71 2.55 4.88
CA GLY A 154 -8.99 1.92 4.50
C GLY A 154 -9.29 1.98 3.01
N SER A 155 -8.50 2.68 2.19
CA SER A 155 -8.70 2.81 0.74
C SER A 155 -7.45 2.46 -0.04
N LEU A 156 -7.62 1.79 -1.19
CA LEU A 156 -6.52 1.51 -2.13
C LEU A 156 -5.87 2.78 -2.65
N LEU A 157 -6.63 3.85 -2.86
CA LEU A 157 -6.09 5.15 -3.30
C LEU A 157 -5.12 5.76 -2.28
N GLY A 158 -5.32 5.46 -1.00
CA GLY A 158 -4.42 5.89 0.07
C GLY A 158 -3.00 5.31 -0.01
N LEU A 159 -2.82 4.21 -0.75
CA LEU A 159 -1.52 3.52 -0.87
C LEU A 159 -0.43 4.38 -1.51
N ALA A 160 -0.78 5.24 -2.47
CA ALA A 160 0.18 6.16 -3.10
C ALA A 160 0.86 7.08 -2.07
N ARG A 161 0.10 7.60 -1.11
CA ARG A 161 0.64 8.38 0.00
C ARG A 161 1.54 7.52 0.90
N ARG A 162 1.13 6.30 1.21
CA ARG A 162 1.90 5.37 2.04
C ARG A 162 3.22 4.97 1.40
N CYS A 163 3.25 4.77 0.08
CA CYS A 163 4.51 4.53 -0.65
C CYS A 163 5.47 5.72 -0.54
N ARG A 164 4.97 6.95 -0.62
CA ARG A 164 5.82 8.15 -0.42
C ARG A 164 6.35 8.23 1.01
N GLU A 165 5.52 7.93 2.02
CA GLU A 165 5.97 7.87 3.42
C GLU A 165 7.08 6.82 3.61
N ASN A 166 6.95 5.63 3.00
CA ASN A 166 7.97 4.60 3.04
C ASN A 166 9.29 5.03 2.38
N ALA A 167 9.22 5.76 1.26
CA ALA A 167 10.40 6.26 0.57
C ALA A 167 11.25 7.20 1.44
N HIS A 168 10.65 7.94 2.38
CA HIS A 168 11.38 8.76 3.36
C HIS A 168 12.08 7.91 4.43
N LEU A 169 11.61 6.70 4.73
CA LEU A 169 12.27 5.80 5.67
C LEU A 169 13.43 5.02 5.05
N GLN A 170 13.42 4.78 3.74
CA GLN A 170 14.42 3.94 3.08
C GLN A 170 15.87 4.37 3.37
N PRO A 171 16.26 5.66 3.32
CA PRO A 171 17.62 6.08 3.63
C PRO A 171 18.03 5.86 5.09
N LEU A 172 17.06 5.63 5.98
CA LEU A 172 17.31 5.41 7.43
C LEU A 172 17.43 3.93 7.78
N LEU A 173 17.15 3.03 6.84
CA LEU A 173 17.25 1.60 7.05
C LEU A 173 18.72 1.16 7.07
N THR A 174 19.06 0.35 8.03
CA THR A 174 20.39 -0.24 8.15
C THR A 174 20.30 -1.75 8.38
N VAL A 175 21.40 -2.44 8.22
CA VAL A 175 21.47 -3.89 8.46
C VAL A 175 21.23 -4.24 9.93
N GLU A 176 21.56 -3.33 10.85
CA GLU A 176 21.31 -3.46 12.29
C GLU A 176 19.86 -3.20 12.65
N GLN A 177 19.18 -2.35 11.88
CA GLN A 177 17.76 -2.01 12.02
C GLN A 177 17.02 -2.22 10.70
N PRO A 178 16.86 -3.48 10.27
CA PRO A 178 16.38 -3.80 8.93
C PRO A 178 14.87 -3.58 8.73
N ILE A 179 14.09 -3.40 9.81
CA ILE A 179 12.65 -3.22 9.75
C ILE A 179 12.27 -1.97 10.52
N GLN A 180 11.82 -0.94 9.79
CA GLN A 180 11.31 0.28 10.39
C GLN A 180 9.86 0.52 9.97
N PHE A 181 9.05 0.97 10.93
CA PHE A 181 7.67 1.35 10.71
C PHE A 181 7.56 2.87 10.66
N VAL A 182 6.75 3.35 9.73
CA VAL A 182 6.42 4.79 9.69
C VAL A 182 5.79 5.18 11.02
N GLU A 183 6.45 6.09 11.73
CA GLU A 183 5.91 6.62 12.97
C GLU A 183 4.73 7.55 12.69
N VAL A 184 3.78 7.56 13.63
CA VAL A 184 2.74 8.58 13.65
C VAL A 184 3.41 9.84 14.21
N ASN A 185 3.93 10.70 13.33
CA ASN A 185 4.24 12.04 13.77
C ASN A 185 2.92 12.70 14.16
N GLU A 186 2.72 13.01 15.42
CA GLU A 186 1.54 13.76 15.89
C GLU A 186 1.38 15.07 15.09
N GLY A 187 2.48 15.65 14.63
CA GLY A 187 2.48 16.78 13.71
C GLY A 187 1.84 16.51 12.36
N ASP A 188 2.06 15.32 11.75
CA ASP A 188 1.47 14.96 10.45
C ASP A 188 -0.04 14.65 10.56
N ALA A 189 -0.44 14.00 11.65
CA ALA A 189 -1.85 13.76 11.94
C ALA A 189 -2.57 15.08 12.23
N THR A 190 -1.92 16.00 12.90
CA THR A 190 -2.42 17.34 13.20
C THR A 190 -2.46 18.21 11.95
N ALA A 191 -1.41 18.22 11.13
CA ALA A 191 -1.37 18.94 9.87
C ALA A 191 -2.45 18.45 8.89
N GLY A 192 -2.65 17.12 8.76
CA GLY A 192 -3.72 16.57 7.95
C GLY A 192 -5.12 16.97 8.44
N LYS A 193 -5.33 17.00 9.75
CA LYS A 193 -6.60 17.45 10.34
C LYS A 193 -6.81 18.95 10.19
N MET A 194 -5.77 19.77 10.34
CA MET A 194 -5.82 21.21 10.07
C MET A 194 -6.11 21.50 8.59
N GLN A 195 -5.53 20.72 7.68
CA GLN A 195 -5.81 20.85 6.24
C GLN A 195 -7.27 20.52 5.92
N VAL A 196 -7.85 19.50 6.54
CA VAL A 196 -9.28 19.18 6.39
C VAL A 196 -10.14 20.32 6.91
N VAL A 197 -9.83 20.88 8.08
CA VAL A 197 -10.55 22.03 8.63
C VAL A 197 -10.46 23.23 7.68
N ALA A 198 -9.29 23.52 7.13
CA ALA A 198 -9.10 24.62 6.15
C ALA A 198 -9.93 24.41 4.87
N GLN A 199 -9.97 23.19 4.34
CA GLN A 199 -10.82 22.85 3.16
C GLN A 199 -12.32 23.02 3.46
N VAL A 200 -12.77 22.61 4.65
CA VAL A 200 -14.16 22.78 5.07
C VAL A 200 -14.47 24.28 5.26
N GLN A 201 -13.56 25.06 5.80
CA GLN A 201 -13.71 26.52 5.94
C GLN A 201 -13.82 27.21 4.59
N GLU A 202 -12.99 26.84 3.63
CA GLU A 202 -13.04 27.35 2.24
C GLU A 202 -14.38 26.99 1.57
N TYR A 203 -14.87 25.77 1.76
CA TYR A 203 -16.18 25.34 1.27
C TYR A 203 -17.31 26.19 1.86
N ILE A 204 -17.33 26.37 3.18
CA ILE A 204 -18.31 27.21 3.86
C ILE A 204 -18.27 28.65 3.32
N GLN A 205 -17.08 29.24 3.18
CA GLN A 205 -16.91 30.60 2.65
C GLN A 205 -17.42 30.74 1.21
N SER A 206 -17.27 29.72 0.38
CA SER A 206 -17.76 29.73 -0.99
C SER A 206 -19.30 29.53 -1.10
N HIS A 207 -19.96 29.08 -0.02
CA HIS A 207 -21.39 28.80 0.03
C HIS A 207 -22.14 29.62 1.11
N LEU A 208 -21.59 30.75 1.53
CA LEU A 208 -22.21 31.62 2.55
C LEU A 208 -23.62 32.13 2.21
N SER A 209 -24.01 32.09 0.94
CA SER A 209 -25.36 32.44 0.51
C SER A 209 -26.39 31.34 0.77
N GLU A 210 -25.96 30.16 1.13
CA GLU A 210 -26.79 28.98 1.40
C GLU A 210 -26.95 28.77 2.91
N ARG A 211 -28.11 28.22 3.33
CA ARG A 211 -28.27 27.81 4.73
C ARG A 211 -27.56 26.45 4.94
N LEU A 212 -26.27 26.49 5.25
CA LEU A 212 -25.51 25.30 5.53
C LEU A 212 -25.74 24.81 6.96
N THR A 213 -25.94 23.52 7.13
CA THR A 213 -25.92 22.87 8.44
C THR A 213 -24.67 22.02 8.60
N LEU A 214 -24.31 21.70 9.84
CA LEU A 214 -23.21 20.77 10.13
C LEU A 214 -23.37 19.42 9.41
N ALA A 215 -24.62 18.95 9.29
CA ALA A 215 -24.93 17.69 8.63
C ALA A 215 -24.70 17.77 7.11
N ASP A 216 -25.08 18.89 6.48
CA ASP A 216 -24.87 19.09 5.04
C ASP A 216 -23.39 19.13 4.69
N VAL A 217 -22.62 19.91 5.44
CA VAL A 217 -21.17 20.01 5.23
C VAL A 217 -20.48 18.68 5.52
N ALA A 218 -20.86 17.98 6.60
CA ALA A 218 -20.30 16.67 6.92
C ALA A 218 -20.56 15.65 5.80
N ALA A 219 -21.75 15.68 5.19
CA ALA A 219 -22.09 14.80 4.08
C ALA A 219 -21.23 15.05 2.82
N VAL A 220 -20.96 16.32 2.50
CA VAL A 220 -20.07 16.69 1.36
C VAL A 220 -18.67 16.12 1.50
N PHE A 221 -18.14 16.11 2.74
CA PHE A 221 -16.79 15.61 3.02
C PHE A 221 -16.76 14.14 3.47
N ASN A 222 -17.87 13.40 3.39
CA ASN A 222 -18.02 12.02 3.86
C ASN A 222 -17.62 11.81 5.33
N PHE A 223 -17.95 12.78 6.19
CA PHE A 223 -17.73 12.69 7.63
C PHE A 223 -19.04 12.53 8.38
N SER A 224 -18.98 11.99 9.59
CA SER A 224 -20.11 12.12 10.51
C SER A 224 -20.17 13.54 11.10
N PRO A 225 -21.35 14.11 11.35
CA PRO A 225 -21.48 15.44 11.95
C PRO A 225 -20.72 15.57 13.28
N ASN A 226 -20.75 14.52 14.11
CA ASN A 226 -20.01 14.49 15.38
C ASN A 226 -18.50 14.58 15.18
N TYR A 227 -17.96 13.85 14.20
CA TYR A 227 -16.53 13.89 13.89
C TYR A 227 -16.09 15.27 13.36
N LEU A 228 -16.88 15.86 12.45
CA LEU A 228 -16.60 17.19 11.93
C LEU A 228 -16.65 18.27 13.04
N SER A 229 -17.62 18.18 13.94
CA SER A 229 -17.72 19.07 15.10
C SER A 229 -16.49 18.97 16.02
N GLN A 230 -16.02 17.75 16.29
CA GLN A 230 -14.80 17.53 17.08
C GLN A 230 -13.54 18.05 16.38
N LEU A 231 -13.45 17.92 15.04
CA LEU A 231 -12.34 18.46 14.28
C LEU A 231 -12.29 19.99 14.39
N PHE A 232 -13.42 20.65 14.19
CA PHE A 232 -13.52 22.11 14.32
C PHE A 232 -13.20 22.59 15.73
N GLY A 233 -13.72 21.95 16.75
CA GLY A 233 -13.45 22.30 18.17
C GLY A 233 -12.00 22.11 18.59
N LYS A 234 -11.24 21.23 17.91
CA LYS A 234 -9.85 20.92 18.26
C LYS A 234 -8.80 21.62 17.38
N TYR A 235 -9.12 21.88 16.12
CA TYR A 235 -8.17 22.36 15.11
C TYR A 235 -8.64 23.60 14.36
N GLY A 236 -9.87 24.08 14.58
CA GLY A 236 -10.40 25.34 14.07
C GLY A 236 -10.13 26.49 15.04
N ASP A 237 -10.19 27.72 14.54
CA ASP A 237 -10.07 28.95 15.34
C ASP A 237 -11.33 29.21 16.20
N SER A 238 -12.46 28.58 15.84
CA SER A 238 -13.75 28.62 16.53
C SER A 238 -14.51 27.32 16.32
N GLY A 239 -15.55 27.07 17.13
CA GLY A 239 -16.46 25.95 16.91
C GLY A 239 -17.24 26.10 15.59
N PHE A 240 -17.65 24.98 14.99
CA PHE A 240 -18.38 25.01 13.70
C PHE A 240 -19.60 25.94 13.70
N VAL A 241 -20.37 25.97 14.80
CA VAL A 241 -21.56 26.83 14.94
C VAL A 241 -21.20 28.32 15.06
N GLU A 242 -20.01 28.64 15.55
CA GLU A 242 -19.53 30.02 15.66
C GLU A 242 -18.89 30.49 14.35
N TYR A 243 -18.53 29.57 13.47
CA TYR A 243 -17.87 29.86 12.20
C TYR A 243 -18.87 30.14 11.07
N ILE A 244 -20.10 29.55 11.12
CA ILE A 244 -21.21 29.79 10.22
C ILE A 244 -22.04 30.99 10.71
#